data_69ca1d680e1fdfe37fec5fb09c272410
#
_entry.id   69ca1d680e1fdfe37fec5fb09c272410
#
_cell.length_a   1.000
_cell.length_b   1.000
_cell.length_c   1.000
_cell.angle_alpha   90.00
_cell.angle_beta   90.00
_cell.angle_gamma   90.00
#
_symmetry.space_group_name_H-M   'P 1'
#
loop_
_entity.id
_entity.type
_entity.pdbx_description
1 polymer ?
#
loop_
_entity_poly.entity_id
_entity_poly.type
_entity_poly.pdbx_seq_one_letter_code
_entity_poly.pdbx_strand_id
1 'polypeptide(L)'
;MSRRVRRKLEEEKGKDKVVVLPSYPETSISNEEDLVAPELLHGFVDWISLPYDTVLQLFTCLNYRDRASLASTCKTWRCLGASSCLWTSLDLRPHKFDASMAASLASRCVNLHYLRFRGVESADSLIHLKARNLIEVSGDYCKKITDATLSMIVARHEALESLQLGPDFCERITSDAIKAVAFCCPKLKKLRLSGIRDVTSEAIEALAKHCPQLNDLGFLDCLNIDEEALGKVVSVRYLSVAGTSNIKWSIASNNWDKLPKLTGLDVSRTDIGPTAVSRFLTSSQSLKVLCALNCHVLEEDESLISYNRFKGKVLLALFTNVFDGLASIFADNTKKPKDIFAYWRELMKTTKDKTINDFIHWIEWIISHTLLRTAECNPEGLDDFWLNEGAALLLNLMQSSQEDVQERSATGLATFVVVDDENASIDCGRAEAVMKDGGIRLLLELAKSWREGLQSEAAKVTSSSFFFCLSFFILEF
;
A
#
# COMPACT_ATOMS: atom_id res chain seq x y z
N MET A 1 -6.81 19.56 18.20
CA MET A 1 -7.08 18.37 19.06
C MET A 1 -7.63 17.27 18.15
N SER A 2 -6.82 16.31 17.80
CA SER A 2 -7.18 15.23 16.88
C SER A 2 -8.20 14.29 17.53
N ARG A 3 -9.42 14.20 16.98
CA ARG A 3 -10.44 13.24 17.43
C ARG A 3 -10.08 11.87 16.87
N ARG A 4 -9.50 11.01 17.70
CA ARG A 4 -9.29 9.59 17.39
C ARG A 4 -10.63 8.86 17.37
N VAL A 5 -11.04 8.36 16.22
CA VAL A 5 -12.16 7.42 16.10
C VAL A 5 -11.73 6.08 16.71
N ARG A 6 -12.28 5.73 17.88
CA ARG A 6 -12.16 4.39 18.47
C ARG A 6 -13.24 3.51 17.85
N ARG A 7 -12.89 2.60 16.96
CA ARG A 7 -13.79 1.49 16.60
C ARG A 7 -13.94 0.55 17.81
N LYS A 8 -15.10 0.54 18.42
CA LYS A 8 -15.55 -0.54 19.34
C LYS A 8 -16.04 -1.70 18.47
N LEU A 9 -15.34 -2.80 18.47
CA LEU A 9 -15.88 -4.09 18.03
C LEU A 9 -16.79 -4.59 19.15
N GLU A 10 -18.10 -4.55 18.94
CA GLU A 10 -19.05 -5.24 19.79
C GLU A 10 -19.01 -6.74 19.49
N GLU A 11 -18.78 -7.53 20.53
CA GLU A 11 -18.91 -8.98 20.49
C GLU A 11 -20.39 -9.36 20.38
N GLU A 12 -20.85 -9.68 19.19
CA GLU A 12 -22.10 -10.44 19.05
C GLU A 12 -21.83 -11.93 19.29
N LYS A 13 -22.37 -12.42 20.39
CA LYS A 13 -22.51 -13.84 20.68
C LYS A 13 -23.50 -14.46 19.70
N GLY A 14 -23.00 -14.97 18.58
CA GLY A 14 -23.78 -15.77 17.63
C GLY A 14 -23.99 -17.18 18.17
N LYS A 15 -25.25 -17.54 18.35
CA LYS A 15 -25.71 -18.91 18.66
C LYS A 15 -25.43 -19.81 17.44
N ASP A 16 -24.78 -20.94 17.68
CA ASP A 16 -24.62 -22.03 16.72
C ASP A 16 -25.98 -22.47 16.17
N LYS A 17 -26.22 -22.21 14.89
CA LYS A 17 -27.24 -22.89 14.12
C LYS A 17 -26.58 -23.95 13.28
N VAL A 18 -26.75 -25.20 13.69
CA VAL A 18 -26.45 -26.38 12.89
C VAL A 18 -27.35 -26.32 11.65
N VAL A 19 -26.74 -26.16 10.49
CA VAL A 19 -27.43 -26.28 9.19
C VAL A 19 -27.48 -27.75 8.86
N VAL A 20 -28.66 -28.35 8.99
CA VAL A 20 -28.97 -29.71 8.54
C VAL A 20 -29.15 -29.65 7.01
N LEU A 21 -28.27 -30.31 6.27
CA LEU A 21 -28.42 -30.54 4.85
C LEU A 21 -29.58 -31.49 4.57
N PRO A 22 -30.41 -31.26 3.57
CA PRO A 22 -31.51 -32.18 3.23
C PRO A 22 -30.98 -33.49 2.61
N SER A 23 -31.45 -34.58 3.16
CA SER A 23 -31.25 -35.95 2.64
C SER A 23 -31.94 -36.12 1.31
N TYR A 24 -31.22 -36.62 0.29
CA TYR A 24 -31.78 -37.06 -0.95
C TYR A 24 -32.44 -38.46 -0.76
N PRO A 25 -33.58 -38.73 -1.41
CA PRO A 25 -34.25 -39.99 -1.29
C PRO A 25 -33.51 -41.09 -2.12
N GLU A 26 -33.37 -42.24 -1.51
CA GLU A 26 -32.94 -43.46 -2.18
C GLU A 26 -34.03 -43.91 -3.18
N THR A 27 -33.69 -43.98 -4.47
CA THR A 27 -34.52 -44.64 -5.44
C THR A 27 -33.96 -46.01 -5.79
N SER A 28 -34.83 -46.98 -5.60
CA SER A 28 -34.70 -48.39 -5.84
C SER A 28 -34.30 -48.73 -7.28
N ILE A 29 -33.40 -49.69 -7.40
CA ILE A 29 -32.92 -50.33 -8.61
C ILE A 29 -34.08 -51.19 -9.21
N SER A 30 -34.42 -50.96 -10.47
CA SER A 30 -35.07 -51.94 -11.33
C SER A 30 -34.23 -52.13 -12.59
N ASN A 31 -33.88 -53.40 -12.83
CA ASN A 31 -33.17 -53.86 -13.99
C ASN A 31 -34.03 -53.66 -15.25
N GLU A 32 -33.46 -53.07 -16.28
CA GLU A 32 -33.78 -53.37 -17.67
C GLU A 32 -32.53 -53.21 -18.52
N GLU A 33 -32.10 -54.32 -19.09
CA GLU A 33 -31.16 -54.38 -20.20
C GLU A 33 -31.77 -53.76 -21.42
N ASP A 34 -31.08 -52.86 -22.12
CA ASP A 34 -30.77 -52.96 -23.54
C ASP A 34 -30.34 -51.63 -24.15
N LEU A 35 -29.38 -51.79 -25.08
CA LEU A 35 -28.97 -50.91 -26.17
C LEU A 35 -27.89 -49.85 -25.91
N VAL A 36 -26.74 -50.33 -26.25
CA VAL A 36 -25.51 -49.68 -26.69
C VAL A 36 -25.74 -48.45 -27.55
N ALA A 37 -25.25 -47.31 -27.07
CA ALA A 37 -24.67 -46.27 -27.88
C ALA A 37 -23.28 -45.95 -27.37
N PRO A 38 -22.22 -46.16 -28.16
CA PRO A 38 -20.87 -45.76 -27.79
C PRO A 38 -20.68 -44.33 -28.30
N GLU A 39 -20.67 -43.38 -27.41
CA GLU A 39 -19.98 -42.12 -27.60
C GLU A 39 -20.39 -41.14 -26.49
N LEU A 40 -19.55 -41.09 -25.52
CA LEU A 40 -19.14 -39.93 -24.71
C LEU A 40 -18.36 -40.40 -23.47
N LEU A 41 -17.27 -41.13 -23.72
CA LEU A 41 -16.17 -41.21 -22.80
C LEU A 41 -15.53 -39.83 -22.75
N HIS A 42 -16.17 -38.87 -22.09
CA HIS A 42 -15.50 -37.73 -21.51
C HIS A 42 -14.58 -38.36 -20.48
N GLY A 43 -13.30 -38.49 -20.85
CA GLY A 43 -12.29 -39.07 -20.01
C GLY A 43 -12.33 -38.39 -18.66
N PHE A 44 -12.80 -39.08 -17.65
CA PHE A 44 -12.66 -38.68 -16.26
C PHE A 44 -11.16 -38.56 -16.03
N VAL A 45 -10.67 -37.30 -15.97
CA VAL A 45 -9.30 -37.05 -15.58
C VAL A 45 -9.20 -37.46 -14.12
N ASP A 46 -8.45 -38.53 -13.86
CA ASP A 46 -8.15 -38.93 -12.50
C ASP A 46 -7.17 -37.90 -11.90
N TRP A 47 -7.74 -36.89 -11.28
CA TRP A 47 -7.00 -35.81 -10.63
C TRP A 47 -6.07 -36.28 -9.50
N ILE A 48 -6.33 -37.48 -8.93
CA ILE A 48 -5.54 -38.04 -7.83
C ILE A 48 -4.27 -38.70 -8.36
N SER A 49 -4.28 -39.18 -9.60
CA SER A 49 -3.14 -39.83 -10.26
C SER A 49 -2.18 -38.84 -10.93
N LEU A 50 -2.47 -37.53 -10.89
CA LEU A 50 -1.58 -36.53 -11.46
C LEU A 50 -0.19 -36.57 -10.83
N PRO A 51 0.90 -36.40 -11.63
CA PRO A 51 2.25 -36.29 -11.11
C PRO A 51 2.37 -35.18 -10.08
N TYR A 52 3.20 -35.40 -9.08
CA TYR A 52 3.42 -34.49 -7.96
C TYR A 52 3.74 -33.06 -8.41
N ASP A 53 4.63 -32.94 -9.40
CA ASP A 53 5.07 -31.63 -9.93
C ASP A 53 3.93 -30.89 -10.65
N THR A 54 3.05 -31.62 -11.35
CA THR A 54 1.90 -31.05 -12.01
C THR A 54 0.91 -30.47 -10.98
N VAL A 55 0.66 -31.20 -9.90
CA VAL A 55 -0.21 -30.72 -8.81
C VAL A 55 0.42 -29.53 -8.12
N LEU A 56 1.72 -29.50 -7.86
CA LEU A 56 2.41 -28.33 -7.32
C LEU A 56 2.30 -27.13 -8.25
N GLN A 57 2.44 -27.30 -9.57
CA GLN A 57 2.24 -26.23 -10.54
C GLN A 57 0.81 -25.68 -10.49
N LEU A 58 -0.21 -26.54 -10.40
CA LEU A 58 -1.59 -26.10 -10.19
C LEU A 58 -1.72 -25.23 -8.92
N PHE A 59 -1.12 -25.68 -7.80
CA PHE A 59 -1.12 -24.89 -6.57
C PHE A 59 -0.45 -23.54 -6.73
N THR A 60 0.59 -23.42 -7.54
CA THR A 60 1.25 -22.10 -7.78
C THR A 60 0.36 -21.10 -8.52
N CYS A 61 -0.55 -21.60 -9.37
CA CYS A 61 -1.48 -20.76 -10.13
C CYS A 61 -2.68 -20.27 -9.28
N LEU A 62 -2.89 -20.82 -8.08
CA LEU A 62 -4.03 -20.51 -7.22
C LEU A 62 -3.66 -19.48 -6.17
N ASN A 63 -4.63 -18.62 -5.82
CA ASN A 63 -4.53 -17.80 -4.60
C ASN A 63 -4.62 -18.69 -3.35
N TYR A 64 -4.27 -18.18 -2.18
CA TYR A 64 -4.19 -19.00 -0.96
C TYR A 64 -5.54 -19.52 -0.48
N ARG A 65 -6.67 -18.86 -0.78
CA ARG A 65 -8.03 -19.34 -0.47
C ARG A 65 -8.35 -20.59 -1.29
N ASP A 66 -8.12 -20.51 -2.61
CA ASP A 66 -8.34 -21.64 -3.50
C ASP A 66 -7.36 -22.78 -3.22
N ARG A 67 -6.10 -22.46 -2.85
CA ARG A 67 -5.14 -23.46 -2.35
C ARG A 67 -5.65 -24.18 -1.10
N ALA A 68 -6.23 -23.44 -0.17
CA ALA A 68 -6.78 -24.02 1.05
C ALA A 68 -7.97 -24.93 0.73
N SER A 69 -8.87 -24.50 -0.17
CA SER A 69 -10.00 -25.31 -0.65
C SER A 69 -9.52 -26.59 -1.33
N LEU A 70 -8.56 -26.47 -2.25
CA LEU A 70 -7.99 -27.62 -2.95
C LEU A 70 -7.25 -28.56 -1.98
N ALA A 71 -6.49 -28.04 -1.04
CA ALA A 71 -5.80 -28.81 0.00
C ALA A 71 -6.78 -29.50 0.97
N SER A 72 -8.03 -29.09 1.05
CA SER A 72 -9.05 -29.73 1.90
C SER A 72 -9.64 -30.99 1.28
N THR A 73 -9.47 -31.21 -0.04
CA THR A 73 -10.12 -32.31 -0.78
C THR A 73 -9.59 -33.68 -0.42
N CYS A 74 -8.27 -33.87 -0.30
CA CYS A 74 -7.68 -35.15 0.10
C CYS A 74 -6.39 -34.98 0.90
N LYS A 75 -5.92 -36.08 1.54
CA LYS A 75 -4.70 -36.07 2.38
C LYS A 75 -3.44 -35.75 1.56
N THR A 76 -3.31 -36.31 0.35
CA THR A 76 -2.17 -36.06 -0.53
C THR A 76 -2.07 -34.59 -0.92
N TRP A 77 -3.17 -33.99 -1.36
CA TRP A 77 -3.20 -32.58 -1.74
C TRP A 77 -3.03 -31.66 -0.54
N ARG A 78 -3.46 -32.08 0.65
CA ARG A 78 -3.16 -31.36 1.90
C ARG A 78 -1.68 -31.31 2.20
N CYS A 79 -0.97 -32.41 2.03
CA CYS A 79 0.48 -32.48 2.20
C CYS A 79 1.18 -31.59 1.15
N LEU A 80 0.74 -31.62 -0.10
CA LEU A 80 1.27 -30.81 -1.17
C LEU A 80 1.02 -29.31 -0.95
N GLY A 81 -0.18 -28.93 -0.57
CA GLY A 81 -0.53 -27.55 -0.23
C GLY A 81 0.23 -26.98 0.97
N ALA A 82 0.79 -27.86 1.81
CA ALA A 82 1.66 -27.47 2.92
C ALA A 82 3.15 -27.36 2.53
N SER A 83 3.51 -27.67 1.28
CA SER A 83 4.90 -27.61 0.80
C SER A 83 5.44 -26.18 0.87
N SER A 84 6.62 -26.00 1.45
CA SER A 84 7.22 -24.67 1.69
C SER A 84 7.53 -23.88 0.40
N CYS A 85 7.64 -24.55 -0.75
CA CYS A 85 7.82 -23.88 -2.03
C CYS A 85 6.60 -23.03 -2.47
N LEU A 86 5.41 -23.33 -1.94
CA LEU A 86 4.18 -22.58 -2.21
C LEU A 86 4.02 -21.34 -1.32
N TRP A 87 4.80 -21.25 -0.22
CA TRP A 87 4.67 -20.23 0.82
C TRP A 87 5.82 -19.22 0.76
N THR A 88 6.08 -18.67 -0.43
CA THR A 88 7.11 -17.64 -0.64
C THR A 88 6.60 -16.23 -0.36
N SER A 89 5.29 -16.03 -0.44
CA SER A 89 4.61 -14.77 -0.11
C SER A 89 3.42 -15.04 0.81
N LEU A 90 3.23 -14.20 1.81
CA LEU A 90 2.15 -14.33 2.78
C LEU A 90 1.58 -12.95 3.11
N ASP A 91 0.29 -12.77 2.85
CA ASP A 91 -0.47 -11.58 3.26
C ASP A 91 -1.42 -11.95 4.40
N LEU A 92 -1.15 -11.40 5.58
CA LEU A 92 -1.90 -11.64 6.81
C LEU A 92 -2.78 -10.45 7.19
N ARG A 93 -2.83 -9.40 6.38
CA ARG A 93 -3.59 -8.18 6.69
C ARG A 93 -5.09 -8.42 6.89
N PRO A 94 -5.75 -9.36 6.16
CA PRO A 94 -7.16 -9.68 6.39
C PRO A 94 -7.43 -10.51 7.65
N HIS A 95 -6.40 -11.06 8.27
CA HIS A 95 -6.55 -12.05 9.34
C HIS A 95 -6.01 -11.53 10.67
N LYS A 96 -6.67 -11.92 11.77
CA LYS A 96 -6.09 -11.74 13.09
C LYS A 96 -4.93 -12.73 13.25
N PHE A 97 -3.71 -12.22 13.19
CA PHE A 97 -2.50 -13.01 13.28
C PHE A 97 -1.97 -13.00 14.71
N ASP A 98 -2.03 -14.15 15.35
CA ASP A 98 -1.55 -14.38 16.72
C ASP A 98 -0.45 -15.46 16.78
N ALA A 99 0.09 -15.70 17.97
CA ALA A 99 1.13 -16.67 18.19
C ALA A 99 0.72 -18.10 17.82
N SER A 100 -0.56 -18.46 17.98
CA SER A 100 -1.09 -19.79 17.62
C SER A 100 -1.09 -19.97 16.10
N MET A 101 -1.56 -18.98 15.35
CA MET A 101 -1.51 -18.99 13.89
C MET A 101 -0.06 -19.01 13.39
N ALA A 102 0.83 -18.21 13.98
CA ALA A 102 2.25 -18.20 13.64
C ALA A 102 2.89 -19.57 13.83
N ALA A 103 2.62 -20.24 14.95
CA ALA A 103 3.12 -21.59 15.23
C ALA A 103 2.59 -22.61 14.21
N SER A 104 1.32 -22.52 13.81
CA SER A 104 0.72 -23.41 12.80
C SER A 104 1.30 -23.21 11.39
N LEU A 105 1.73 -22.01 11.06
CA LEU A 105 2.34 -21.64 9.78
C LEU A 105 3.86 -21.88 9.76
N ALA A 106 4.51 -22.01 10.91
CA ALA A 106 5.96 -22.02 11.03
C ALA A 106 6.66 -23.06 10.14
N SER A 107 6.09 -24.26 10.00
CA SER A 107 6.65 -25.33 9.16
C SER A 107 6.53 -25.03 7.65
N ARG A 108 5.54 -24.25 7.25
CA ARG A 108 5.26 -23.89 5.85
C ARG A 108 6.09 -22.68 5.40
N CYS A 109 6.32 -21.74 6.30
CA CYS A 109 6.92 -20.44 6.04
C CYS A 109 8.47 -20.41 6.06
N VAL A 110 9.13 -21.57 6.00
CA VAL A 110 10.62 -21.64 6.01
C VAL A 110 11.23 -20.87 4.84
N ASN A 111 10.60 -20.91 3.67
CA ASN A 111 11.03 -20.25 2.44
C ASN A 111 10.28 -18.93 2.18
N LEU A 112 9.73 -18.32 3.21
CA LEU A 112 9.00 -17.06 3.08
C LEU A 112 9.96 -15.92 2.76
N HIS A 113 9.65 -15.16 1.69
CA HIS A 113 10.41 -13.99 1.24
C HIS A 113 9.63 -12.69 1.41
N TYR A 114 8.31 -12.72 1.22
CA TYR A 114 7.45 -11.53 1.25
C TYR A 114 6.39 -11.69 2.33
N LEU A 115 6.36 -10.76 3.26
CA LEU A 115 5.44 -10.80 4.39
C LEU A 115 4.72 -9.47 4.53
N ARG A 116 3.38 -9.52 4.53
CA ARG A 116 2.50 -8.38 4.83
C ARG A 116 1.62 -8.73 6.01
N PHE A 117 1.48 -7.81 6.94
CA PHE A 117 0.65 -8.01 8.13
C PHE A 117 0.02 -6.70 8.59
N ARG A 118 -1.01 -6.80 9.44
CA ARG A 118 -1.72 -5.66 9.99
C ARG A 118 -1.97 -5.88 11.47
N GLY A 119 -1.91 -4.80 12.23
CA GLY A 119 -2.36 -4.74 13.62
C GLY A 119 -1.28 -5.04 14.63
N VAL A 120 -1.70 -4.83 15.85
CA VAL A 120 -0.89 -4.67 17.02
C VAL A 120 -0.28 -5.98 17.53
N GLU A 121 -1.06 -7.06 17.46
CA GLU A 121 -0.66 -8.36 18.00
C GLU A 121 0.18 -9.17 17.01
N SER A 122 0.13 -8.77 15.74
CA SER A 122 0.81 -9.49 14.65
C SER A 122 2.33 -9.37 14.73
N ALA A 123 2.85 -8.22 15.14
CA ALA A 123 4.29 -7.96 15.16
C ALA A 123 5.05 -8.94 16.08
N ASP A 124 4.58 -9.14 17.31
CA ASP A 124 5.20 -10.06 18.26
C ASP A 124 5.06 -11.51 17.80
N SER A 125 3.95 -11.84 17.12
CA SER A 125 3.71 -13.17 16.57
C SER A 125 4.66 -13.52 15.42
N LEU A 126 5.19 -12.52 14.70
CA LEU A 126 6.16 -12.74 13.62
C LEU A 126 7.44 -13.44 14.10
N ILE A 127 7.84 -13.24 15.35
CA ILE A 127 9.02 -13.87 15.95
C ILE A 127 8.87 -15.41 15.96
N HIS A 128 7.63 -15.89 16.03
CA HIS A 128 7.32 -17.32 16.03
C HIS A 128 7.28 -17.95 14.63
N LEU A 129 7.24 -17.16 13.56
CA LEU A 129 7.45 -17.67 12.21
C LEU A 129 8.90 -18.16 12.06
N LYS A 130 9.09 -19.31 11.46
CA LYS A 130 10.43 -19.89 11.21
C LYS A 130 11.06 -19.35 9.91
N ALA A 131 10.54 -18.29 9.33
CA ALA A 131 11.15 -17.63 8.19
C ALA A 131 12.57 -17.16 8.52
N ARG A 132 13.51 -17.34 7.58
CA ARG A 132 14.91 -16.96 7.76
C ARG A 132 15.45 -16.06 6.65
N ASN A 133 14.72 -15.93 5.55
CA ASN A 133 15.16 -15.24 4.34
C ASN A 133 14.13 -14.24 3.84
N LEU A 134 13.50 -13.48 4.75
CA LEU A 134 12.61 -12.41 4.33
C LEU A 134 13.39 -11.37 3.53
N ILE A 135 12.82 -11.00 2.38
CA ILE A 135 13.33 -9.97 1.47
C ILE A 135 12.52 -8.68 1.68
N GLU A 136 11.22 -8.83 1.88
CA GLU A 136 10.31 -7.70 2.11
C GLU A 136 9.41 -7.96 3.32
N VAL A 137 9.32 -6.94 4.18
CA VAL A 137 8.41 -6.90 5.33
C VAL A 137 7.62 -5.60 5.27
N SER A 138 6.29 -5.71 5.25
CA SER A 138 5.37 -4.58 5.30
C SER A 138 4.34 -4.78 6.40
N GLY A 139 4.25 -3.82 7.33
CA GLY A 139 3.33 -3.84 8.44
C GLY A 139 2.47 -2.59 8.50
N ASP A 140 1.13 -2.78 8.51
CA ASP A 140 0.16 -1.70 8.63
C ASP A 140 -0.38 -1.64 10.06
N TYR A 141 -0.60 -0.43 10.60
CA TYR A 141 -1.19 -0.18 11.93
C TYR A 141 -0.46 -0.86 13.09
N CYS A 142 0.86 -0.84 13.08
CA CYS A 142 1.74 -1.55 14.01
C CYS A 142 2.10 -0.75 15.28
N LYS A 143 1.12 -0.11 15.94
CA LYS A 143 1.32 0.80 17.08
C LYS A 143 2.11 0.24 18.26
N LYS A 144 2.10 -1.08 18.46
CA LYS A 144 2.76 -1.72 19.62
C LYS A 144 4.10 -2.37 19.29
N ILE A 145 4.54 -2.31 18.04
CA ILE A 145 5.87 -2.81 17.70
C ILE A 145 6.93 -2.03 18.50
N THR A 146 7.89 -2.74 19.07
CA THR A 146 8.94 -2.17 19.91
C THR A 146 10.31 -2.36 19.26
N ASP A 147 11.31 -1.64 19.76
CA ASP A 147 12.70 -1.82 19.35
C ASP A 147 13.16 -3.27 19.49
N ALA A 148 12.76 -3.94 20.59
CA ALA A 148 13.12 -5.34 20.83
C ALA A 148 12.50 -6.25 19.76
N THR A 149 11.21 -6.08 19.46
CA THR A 149 10.53 -6.88 18.44
C THR A 149 11.16 -6.66 17.07
N LEU A 150 11.38 -5.40 16.68
CA LEU A 150 11.99 -5.08 15.39
C LEU A 150 13.42 -5.62 15.29
N SER A 151 14.23 -5.44 16.33
CA SER A 151 15.60 -5.97 16.39
C SER A 151 15.64 -7.48 16.25
N MET A 152 14.72 -8.22 16.91
CA MET A 152 14.62 -9.68 16.77
C MET A 152 14.20 -10.13 15.37
N ILE A 153 13.35 -9.36 14.69
CA ILE A 153 12.97 -9.63 13.30
C ILE A 153 14.19 -9.44 12.40
N VAL A 154 14.83 -8.26 12.43
CA VAL A 154 15.90 -7.93 11.49
C VAL A 154 17.15 -8.76 11.70
N ALA A 155 17.48 -9.15 12.95
CA ALA A 155 18.63 -9.99 13.26
C ALA A 155 18.59 -11.40 12.60
N ARG A 156 17.42 -11.82 12.12
CA ARG A 156 17.24 -13.11 11.45
C ARG A 156 17.24 -13.01 9.92
N HIS A 157 17.22 -11.78 9.38
CA HIS A 157 16.92 -11.54 7.96
C HIS A 157 17.97 -10.64 7.29
N GLU A 158 19.22 -11.08 7.23
CA GLU A 158 20.32 -10.35 6.56
C GLU A 158 20.06 -10.04 5.07
N ALA A 159 19.14 -10.81 4.46
CA ALA A 159 18.74 -10.62 3.06
C ALA A 159 17.65 -9.58 2.88
N LEU A 160 17.21 -8.89 3.95
CA LEU A 160 16.12 -7.93 3.90
C LEU A 160 16.48 -6.74 2.99
N GLU A 161 15.67 -6.52 1.97
CA GLU A 161 15.81 -5.44 1.00
C GLU A 161 14.78 -4.32 1.21
N SER A 162 13.62 -4.63 1.78
CA SER A 162 12.53 -3.67 2.00
C SER A 162 11.88 -3.86 3.37
N LEU A 163 11.83 -2.77 4.14
CA LEU A 163 11.14 -2.69 5.42
C LEU A 163 10.22 -1.48 5.43
N GLN A 164 8.92 -1.71 5.59
CA GLN A 164 7.92 -0.65 5.63
C GLN A 164 7.01 -0.87 6.85
N LEU A 165 6.91 0.13 7.72
CA LEU A 165 6.02 0.14 8.89
C LEU A 165 5.24 1.46 8.93
N GLY A 166 3.93 1.37 8.77
CA GLY A 166 3.00 2.50 8.73
C GLY A 166 1.67 2.09 8.09
N PRO A 167 0.71 3.00 7.87
CA PRO A 167 0.78 4.47 7.99
C PRO A 167 0.58 5.01 9.42
N ASP A 168 0.43 4.17 10.41
CA ASP A 168 0.15 4.58 11.79
C ASP A 168 1.44 4.84 12.59
N PHE A 169 1.28 5.58 13.71
CA PHE A 169 2.42 5.95 14.55
C PHE A 169 3.08 4.75 15.22
N CYS A 170 4.36 4.53 14.95
CA CYS A 170 5.19 3.54 15.62
C CYS A 170 5.91 4.16 16.84
N GLU A 171 5.15 4.71 17.79
CA GLU A 171 5.67 5.50 18.94
C GLU A 171 6.66 4.74 19.84
N ARG A 172 6.72 3.41 19.74
CA ARG A 172 7.61 2.56 20.53
C ARG A 172 8.87 2.13 19.79
N ILE A 173 9.01 2.59 18.54
CA ILE A 173 10.24 2.45 17.78
C ILE A 173 11.07 3.71 17.98
N THR A 174 12.32 3.52 18.34
CA THR A 174 13.30 4.59 18.55
C THR A 174 14.44 4.50 17.53
N SER A 175 15.36 5.44 17.61
CA SER A 175 16.59 5.41 16.83
C SER A 175 17.45 4.16 17.05
N ASP A 176 17.30 3.46 18.18
CA ASP A 176 18.04 2.23 18.44
C ASP A 176 17.58 1.09 17.55
N ALA A 177 16.26 0.98 17.28
CA ALA A 177 15.77 0.04 16.29
C ALA A 177 16.26 0.35 14.87
N ILE A 178 16.36 1.63 14.49
CA ILE A 178 16.90 2.03 13.19
C ILE A 178 18.38 1.63 13.07
N LYS A 179 19.17 1.81 14.13
CA LYS A 179 20.55 1.33 14.18
C LYS A 179 20.62 -0.19 14.04
N ALA A 180 19.76 -0.94 14.73
CA ALA A 180 19.70 -2.39 14.60
C ALA A 180 19.37 -2.82 13.16
N VAL A 181 18.42 -2.15 12.49
CA VAL A 181 18.13 -2.37 11.07
C VAL A 181 19.37 -2.13 10.22
N ALA A 182 20.07 -1.03 10.43
CA ALA A 182 21.27 -0.68 9.67
C ALA A 182 22.38 -1.75 9.81
N PHE A 183 22.61 -2.25 11.02
CA PHE A 183 23.65 -3.25 11.25
C PHE A 183 23.28 -4.63 10.76
N CYS A 184 22.02 -5.02 10.85
CA CYS A 184 21.56 -6.37 10.50
C CYS A 184 21.21 -6.55 9.03
N CYS A 185 20.85 -5.47 8.30
CA CYS A 185 20.30 -5.54 6.95
C CYS A 185 21.16 -4.78 5.92
N PRO A 186 22.37 -5.25 5.58
CA PRO A 186 23.28 -4.53 4.67
C PRO A 186 22.78 -4.45 3.22
N LYS A 187 21.80 -5.29 2.84
CA LYS A 187 21.17 -5.30 1.51
C LYS A 187 19.95 -4.40 1.41
N LEU A 188 19.65 -3.62 2.46
CA LEU A 188 18.47 -2.78 2.51
C LEU A 188 18.48 -1.75 1.39
N LYS A 189 17.40 -1.73 0.60
CA LYS A 189 17.16 -0.81 -0.53
C LYS A 189 16.06 0.19 -0.21
N LYS A 190 15.08 -0.24 0.59
CA LYS A 190 13.92 0.57 0.97
C LYS A 190 13.68 0.51 2.47
N LEU A 191 13.58 1.67 3.09
CA LEU A 191 13.19 1.83 4.49
C LEU A 191 12.13 2.92 4.62
N ARG A 192 10.94 2.58 5.08
CA ARG A 192 9.86 3.54 5.34
C ARG A 192 9.29 3.29 6.73
N LEU A 193 9.41 4.26 7.58
CA LEU A 193 8.93 4.20 8.97
C LEU A 193 8.06 5.42 9.27
N SER A 194 6.96 5.22 9.99
CA SER A 194 6.01 6.30 10.30
C SER A 194 5.91 6.54 11.79
N GLY A 195 5.79 7.82 12.18
CA GLY A 195 5.44 8.24 13.54
C GLY A 195 6.52 7.97 14.58
N ILE A 196 7.78 7.97 14.20
CA ILE A 196 8.90 7.90 15.13
C ILE A 196 9.09 9.29 15.77
N ARG A 197 9.28 9.33 17.08
CA ARG A 197 9.41 10.58 17.79
C ARG A 197 10.68 11.33 17.39
N ASP A 198 11.84 10.67 17.51
CA ASP A 198 13.13 11.30 17.25
C ASP A 198 14.00 10.38 16.39
N VAL A 199 14.37 10.84 15.20
CA VAL A 199 15.32 10.17 14.31
C VAL A 199 16.67 10.89 14.43
N THR A 200 17.58 10.31 15.22
CA THR A 200 18.86 10.92 15.58
C THR A 200 19.89 10.79 14.46
N SER A 201 20.90 11.68 14.50
CA SER A 201 22.05 11.65 13.60
C SER A 201 22.74 10.28 13.58
N GLU A 202 22.96 9.68 14.75
CA GLU A 202 23.60 8.36 14.87
C GLU A 202 22.88 7.26 14.10
N ALA A 203 21.53 7.27 14.14
CA ALA A 203 20.73 6.29 13.41
C ALA A 203 20.84 6.48 11.89
N ILE A 204 20.79 7.73 11.44
CA ILE A 204 20.90 8.06 10.02
C ILE A 204 22.31 7.77 9.51
N GLU A 205 23.35 8.10 10.27
CA GLU A 205 24.74 7.81 9.93
C GLU A 205 25.01 6.29 9.88
N ALA A 206 24.39 5.52 10.78
CA ALA A 206 24.43 4.05 10.71
C ALA A 206 23.83 3.53 9.39
N LEU A 207 22.68 4.06 8.96
CA LEU A 207 22.09 3.71 7.65
C LEU A 207 23.01 4.09 6.49
N ALA A 208 23.58 5.29 6.51
CA ALA A 208 24.50 5.76 5.47
C ALA A 208 25.74 4.87 5.34
N LYS A 209 26.26 4.38 6.48
CA LYS A 209 27.46 3.55 6.55
C LYS A 209 27.22 2.10 6.20
N HIS A 210 26.14 1.49 6.70
CA HIS A 210 25.92 0.05 6.65
C HIS A 210 24.95 -0.40 5.55
N CYS A 211 24.12 0.52 5.02
CA CYS A 211 23.16 0.23 3.94
C CYS A 211 23.52 0.97 2.62
N PRO A 212 24.59 0.61 1.93
CA PRO A 212 25.08 1.35 0.74
C PRO A 212 24.13 1.27 -0.47
N GLN A 213 23.16 0.34 -0.45
CA GLN A 213 22.15 0.17 -1.50
C GLN A 213 20.84 0.90 -1.19
N LEU A 214 20.73 1.57 -0.03
CA LEU A 214 19.53 2.26 0.39
C LEU A 214 19.22 3.42 -0.58
N ASN A 215 18.15 3.27 -1.34
CA ASN A 215 17.77 4.23 -2.37
C ASN A 215 16.38 4.86 -2.15
N ASP A 216 15.55 4.26 -1.31
CA ASP A 216 14.21 4.74 -0.94
C ASP A 216 14.12 4.86 0.57
N LEU A 217 14.13 6.08 1.07
CA LEU A 217 14.12 6.39 2.50
C LEU A 217 12.93 7.26 2.86
N GLY A 218 12.11 6.81 3.79
CA GLY A 218 10.96 7.53 4.29
C GLY A 218 10.90 7.57 5.82
N PHE A 219 10.88 8.78 6.37
CA PHE A 219 10.54 9.06 7.76
C PHE A 219 9.28 9.93 7.78
N LEU A 220 8.12 9.26 7.92
CA LEU A 220 6.81 9.86 7.72
C LEU A 220 6.18 10.19 9.07
N ASP A 221 5.47 11.31 9.15
CA ASP A 221 4.74 11.70 10.36
C ASP A 221 5.61 11.65 11.64
N CYS A 222 6.93 11.92 11.51
CA CYS A 222 7.89 11.95 12.62
C CYS A 222 7.83 13.31 13.34
N LEU A 223 8.32 13.36 14.57
CA LEU A 223 8.35 14.63 15.31
C LEU A 223 9.63 15.40 15.01
N ASN A 224 10.78 14.74 15.08
CA ASN A 224 12.09 15.35 14.85
C ASN A 224 12.95 14.44 13.96
N ILE A 225 13.72 15.04 13.07
CA ILE A 225 14.69 14.39 12.19
C ILE A 225 15.97 15.22 12.17
N ASP A 226 17.14 14.59 12.13
CA ASP A 226 18.39 15.28 11.90
C ASP A 226 18.58 15.54 10.40
N GLU A 227 18.36 16.80 10.00
CA GLU A 227 18.40 17.24 8.60
C GLU A 227 19.81 17.16 8.01
N GLU A 228 20.84 17.43 8.83
CA GLU A 228 22.24 17.39 8.38
C GLU A 228 22.69 15.96 8.10
N ALA A 229 22.37 15.04 9.01
CA ALA A 229 22.68 13.63 8.85
C ALA A 229 21.98 13.03 7.62
N LEU A 230 20.72 13.39 7.33
CA LEU A 230 20.03 12.96 6.10
C LEU A 230 20.77 13.38 4.83
N GLY A 231 21.39 14.57 4.83
CA GLY A 231 22.21 15.04 3.72
C GLY A 231 23.48 14.19 3.47
N LYS A 232 23.86 13.30 4.40
CA LYS A 232 25.01 12.38 4.26
C LYS A 232 24.63 11.04 3.61
N VAL A 233 23.35 10.72 3.42
CA VAL A 233 22.89 9.45 2.84
C VAL A 233 22.92 9.53 1.30
N VAL A 234 24.11 9.56 0.73
CA VAL A 234 24.36 9.83 -0.71
C VAL A 234 23.80 8.79 -1.67
N SER A 235 23.40 7.63 -1.19
CA SER A 235 22.78 6.56 -1.98
C SER A 235 21.30 6.83 -2.31
N VAL A 236 20.63 7.68 -1.53
CA VAL A 236 19.19 7.93 -1.63
C VAL A 236 18.80 8.57 -2.96
N ARG A 237 17.83 7.97 -3.62
CA ARG A 237 17.18 8.48 -4.83
C ARG A 237 15.80 9.06 -4.54
N TYR A 238 15.13 8.50 -3.55
CA TYR A 238 13.78 8.86 -3.13
C TYR A 238 13.79 9.12 -1.64
N LEU A 239 13.45 10.34 -1.27
CA LEU A 239 13.35 10.76 0.14
C LEU A 239 11.93 11.25 0.40
N SER A 240 11.29 10.71 1.44
CA SER A 240 10.01 11.21 1.95
C SER A 240 10.12 11.58 3.42
N VAL A 241 9.72 12.79 3.74
CA VAL A 241 9.59 13.31 5.12
C VAL A 241 8.17 13.84 5.35
N ALA A 242 7.21 13.32 4.59
CA ALA A 242 5.83 13.78 4.62
C ALA A 242 5.24 13.74 6.04
N GLY A 243 4.55 14.82 6.43
CA GLY A 243 3.93 14.95 7.75
C GLY A 243 4.91 15.09 8.91
N THR A 244 6.21 15.14 8.67
CA THR A 244 7.21 15.31 9.71
C THR A 244 7.23 16.75 10.19
N SER A 245 7.22 16.93 11.51
CA SER A 245 7.25 18.24 12.17
C SER A 245 8.69 18.71 12.44
N ASN A 246 8.82 19.95 12.90
CA ASN A 246 10.07 20.53 13.40
C ASN A 246 11.28 20.45 12.46
N ILE A 247 11.07 20.40 11.14
CA ILE A 247 12.16 20.40 10.16
C ILE A 247 12.73 21.82 10.02
N LYS A 248 14.04 21.95 10.21
CA LYS A 248 14.76 23.19 9.94
C LYS A 248 15.05 23.31 8.45
N TRP A 249 14.10 23.85 7.70
CA TRP A 249 14.17 23.93 6.24
C TRP A 249 15.37 24.68 5.69
N SER A 250 15.92 25.63 6.44
CA SER A 250 17.18 26.32 6.09
C SER A 250 18.37 25.33 6.06
N ILE A 251 18.41 24.35 6.96
CA ILE A 251 19.45 23.32 7.03
C ILE A 251 19.17 22.25 5.98
N ALA A 252 17.93 21.74 5.96
CA ALA A 252 17.49 20.70 5.04
C ALA A 252 17.76 21.08 3.58
N SER A 253 17.31 22.27 3.15
CA SER A 253 17.49 22.72 1.78
C SER A 253 18.94 22.94 1.37
N ASN A 254 19.84 23.25 2.34
CA ASN A 254 21.27 23.45 2.10
C ASN A 254 22.05 22.12 1.98
N ASN A 255 21.54 21.04 2.53
CA ASN A 255 22.21 19.75 2.55
C ASN A 255 21.61 18.77 1.53
N TRP A 256 20.27 18.71 1.44
CA TRP A 256 19.61 17.75 0.56
C TRP A 256 19.66 18.14 -0.92
N ASP A 257 19.78 19.44 -1.24
CA ASP A 257 19.98 19.90 -2.62
C ASP A 257 21.28 19.39 -3.25
N LYS A 258 22.25 18.98 -2.43
CA LYS A 258 23.55 18.43 -2.85
C LYS A 258 23.56 16.91 -2.98
N LEU A 259 22.50 16.20 -2.60
CA LEU A 259 22.43 14.76 -2.73
C LEU A 259 22.54 14.36 -4.20
N PRO A 260 23.55 13.55 -4.59
CA PRO A 260 23.92 13.38 -6.01
C PRO A 260 22.92 12.54 -6.80
N LYS A 261 22.11 11.75 -6.12
CA LYS A 261 21.15 10.81 -6.74
C LYS A 261 19.70 11.14 -6.45
N LEU A 262 19.41 12.18 -5.66
CA LEU A 262 18.06 12.52 -5.23
C LEU A 262 17.18 12.88 -6.44
N THR A 263 16.31 11.96 -6.83
CA THR A 263 15.44 12.11 -8.00
C THR A 263 14.04 12.57 -7.59
N GLY A 264 13.55 12.09 -6.45
CA GLY A 264 12.25 12.44 -5.89
C GLY A 264 12.36 12.85 -4.43
N LEU A 265 11.72 13.96 -4.08
CA LEU A 265 11.61 14.47 -2.72
C LEU A 265 10.15 14.71 -2.40
N ASP A 266 9.67 14.09 -1.32
CA ASP A 266 8.32 14.28 -0.81
C ASP A 266 8.36 14.95 0.55
N VAL A 267 7.81 16.16 0.60
CA VAL A 267 7.70 17.03 1.77
C VAL A 267 6.23 17.37 2.06
N SER A 268 5.32 16.57 1.54
CA SER A 268 3.88 16.80 1.68
C SER A 268 3.45 16.87 3.13
N ARG A 269 2.45 17.69 3.44
CA ARG A 269 1.91 17.87 4.80
C ARG A 269 2.95 18.35 5.83
N THR A 270 3.93 19.15 5.38
CA THR A 270 4.91 19.82 6.25
C THR A 270 4.74 21.34 6.20
N ASP A 271 5.49 22.03 7.02
CA ASP A 271 5.55 23.49 7.10
C ASP A 271 6.63 24.11 6.19
N ILE A 272 7.00 23.41 5.10
CA ILE A 272 7.99 23.90 4.15
C ILE A 272 7.57 25.25 3.57
N GLY A 273 8.48 26.21 3.56
CA GLY A 273 8.24 27.54 3.01
C GLY A 273 8.74 27.69 1.58
N PRO A 274 8.28 28.78 0.89
CA PRO A 274 8.60 29.09 -0.52
C PRO A 274 10.11 29.16 -0.80
N THR A 275 10.88 29.70 0.12
CA THR A 275 12.35 29.84 0.00
C THR A 275 13.03 28.48 -0.13
N ALA A 276 12.63 27.49 0.68
CA ALA A 276 13.19 26.14 0.63
C ALA A 276 12.78 25.42 -0.67
N VAL A 277 11.52 25.54 -1.07
CA VAL A 277 10.99 25.00 -2.34
C VAL A 277 11.78 25.57 -3.52
N SER A 278 11.88 26.92 -3.60
CA SER A 278 12.64 27.60 -4.66
C SER A 278 14.09 27.11 -4.71
N ARG A 279 14.72 26.90 -3.56
CA ARG A 279 16.09 26.38 -3.50
C ARG A 279 16.20 24.95 -4.05
N PHE A 280 15.34 24.02 -3.66
CA PHE A 280 15.32 22.67 -4.22
C PHE A 280 15.12 22.68 -5.73
N LEU A 281 14.21 23.51 -6.24
CA LEU A 281 13.95 23.62 -7.67
C LEU A 281 15.10 24.27 -8.45
N THR A 282 15.84 25.19 -7.85
CA THR A 282 16.93 25.91 -8.54
C THR A 282 18.29 25.24 -8.41
N SER A 283 18.65 24.76 -7.21
CA SER A 283 20.01 24.34 -6.86
C SER A 283 20.25 22.84 -7.04
N SER A 284 19.25 21.97 -6.74
CA SER A 284 19.45 20.54 -6.87
C SER A 284 19.65 20.15 -8.34
N GLN A 285 20.68 19.36 -8.64
CA GLN A 285 21.00 18.94 -10.01
C GLN A 285 20.27 17.66 -10.41
N SER A 286 20.01 16.77 -9.45
CA SER A 286 19.46 15.43 -9.69
C SER A 286 17.94 15.35 -9.52
N LEU A 287 17.32 16.30 -8.80
CA LEU A 287 15.90 16.31 -8.50
C LEU A 287 15.06 16.45 -9.78
N LYS A 288 14.07 15.58 -9.92
CA LYS A 288 13.06 15.62 -11.00
C LYS A 288 11.68 16.03 -10.47
N VAL A 289 11.29 15.52 -9.30
CA VAL A 289 9.98 15.80 -8.71
C VAL A 289 10.14 16.21 -7.25
N LEU A 290 9.51 17.32 -6.92
CA LEU A 290 9.24 17.78 -5.56
C LEU A 290 7.75 17.66 -5.30
N CYS A 291 7.36 16.79 -4.37
CA CYS A 291 5.98 16.64 -3.92
C CYS A 291 5.78 17.43 -2.64
N ALA A 292 4.87 18.40 -2.66
CA ALA A 292 4.54 19.29 -1.55
C ALA A 292 3.02 19.46 -1.43
N LEU A 293 2.29 18.33 -1.48
CA LEU A 293 0.84 18.30 -1.36
C LEU A 293 0.42 18.68 0.08
N ASN A 294 -0.61 19.50 0.21
CA ASN A 294 -1.16 19.94 1.49
C ASN A 294 -0.10 20.56 2.42
N CYS A 295 0.65 21.54 1.90
CA CYS A 295 1.61 22.35 2.65
C CYS A 295 1.05 23.79 2.79
N HIS A 296 0.39 24.07 3.89
CA HIS A 296 -0.35 25.34 4.10
C HIS A 296 0.47 26.61 3.83
N VAL A 297 1.74 26.61 4.22
CA VAL A 297 2.62 27.78 4.00
C VAL A 297 2.84 28.09 2.52
N LEU A 298 2.69 27.10 1.64
CA LEU A 298 2.86 27.29 0.19
C LEU A 298 1.60 27.76 -0.49
N GLU A 299 0.42 27.43 0.05
CA GLU A 299 -0.87 27.76 -0.56
C GLU A 299 -1.15 29.28 -0.51
N GLU A 300 -0.46 30.00 0.36
CA GLU A 300 -0.57 31.47 0.49
C GLU A 300 0.35 32.26 -0.47
N ASP A 301 1.26 31.58 -1.19
CA ASP A 301 2.28 32.24 -2.02
C ASP A 301 1.98 32.13 -3.53
N GLU A 302 1.31 33.15 -4.08
CA GLU A 302 1.00 33.24 -5.51
C GLU A 302 2.24 33.18 -6.43
N SER A 303 3.45 33.50 -5.91
CA SER A 303 4.68 33.49 -6.71
C SER A 303 5.08 32.06 -7.14
N LEU A 304 4.67 31.03 -6.38
CA LEU A 304 4.95 29.64 -6.66
C LEU A 304 4.05 29.03 -7.74
N ILE A 305 2.91 29.64 -8.07
CA ILE A 305 1.99 29.15 -9.11
C ILE A 305 2.70 29.04 -10.47
N SER A 306 3.70 29.88 -10.72
CA SER A 306 4.51 29.83 -11.94
C SER A 306 5.55 28.70 -11.99
N TYR A 307 5.77 27.97 -10.88
CA TYR A 307 6.83 26.96 -10.76
C TYR A 307 6.43 25.54 -11.12
N ASN A 308 5.24 25.30 -11.67
CA ASN A 308 4.77 23.95 -12.06
C ASN A 308 5.86 23.15 -12.80
N ARG A 309 6.69 23.83 -13.60
CA ARG A 309 7.84 23.23 -14.26
C ARG A 309 9.01 24.19 -14.31
N PHE A 310 10.02 23.96 -13.49
CA PHE A 310 11.23 24.77 -13.47
C PHE A 310 12.44 23.96 -13.96
N LYS A 311 13.03 24.38 -15.10
CA LYS A 311 14.24 23.73 -15.65
C LYS A 311 14.16 22.18 -15.74
N GLY A 312 13.01 21.63 -16.13
CA GLY A 312 12.80 20.20 -16.25
C GLY A 312 12.43 19.49 -14.94
N LYS A 313 12.19 20.24 -13.85
CA LYS A 313 11.69 19.73 -12.58
C LYS A 313 10.21 20.01 -12.43
N VAL A 314 9.52 19.15 -11.70
CA VAL A 314 8.08 19.24 -11.48
C VAL A 314 7.83 19.48 -10.00
N LEU A 315 7.00 20.47 -9.70
CA LEU A 315 6.41 20.70 -8.38
C LEU A 315 4.98 20.15 -8.39
N LEU A 316 4.67 19.24 -7.48
CA LEU A 316 3.33 18.74 -7.22
C LEU A 316 2.82 19.36 -5.91
N ALA A 317 1.85 20.24 -5.99
CA ALA A 317 1.22 20.91 -4.85
C ALA A 317 -0.28 21.05 -5.12
N LEU A 318 -1.11 21.23 -4.08
CA LEU A 318 -2.58 21.30 -4.26
C LEU A 318 -3.05 22.54 -5.04
N PHE A 319 -2.27 23.62 -4.99
CA PHE A 319 -2.53 24.84 -5.77
C PHE A 319 -2.07 24.75 -7.23
N THR A 320 -1.44 23.62 -7.63
CA THR A 320 -1.03 23.36 -9.01
C THR A 320 -1.92 22.29 -9.62
N ASN A 321 -2.03 22.23 -10.94
CA ASN A 321 -2.68 21.08 -11.57
C ASN A 321 -1.78 19.87 -11.48
N VAL A 322 -2.14 18.93 -10.58
CA VAL A 322 -1.34 17.72 -10.28
C VAL A 322 -1.25 16.81 -11.49
N PHE A 323 -2.35 16.64 -12.26
CA PHE A 323 -2.34 15.84 -13.49
C PHE A 323 -1.38 16.41 -14.53
N ASP A 324 -1.37 17.73 -14.73
CA ASP A 324 -0.45 18.39 -15.65
C ASP A 324 1.01 18.22 -15.20
N GLY A 325 1.25 18.30 -13.90
CA GLY A 325 2.55 18.02 -13.30
C GLY A 325 3.01 16.59 -13.61
N LEU A 326 2.16 15.60 -13.30
CA LEU A 326 2.43 14.18 -13.55
C LEU A 326 2.66 13.90 -15.05
N ALA A 327 1.86 14.51 -15.94
CA ALA A 327 2.03 14.37 -17.38
C ALA A 327 3.40 14.85 -17.86
N SER A 328 3.93 15.89 -17.22
CA SER A 328 5.17 16.52 -17.63
C SER A 328 6.44 15.73 -17.21
N ILE A 329 6.31 14.74 -16.32
CA ILE A 329 7.46 13.99 -15.78
C ILE A 329 8.18 13.18 -16.88
N PHE A 330 7.41 12.54 -17.77
CA PHE A 330 7.94 11.67 -18.83
C PHE A 330 7.65 12.17 -20.24
N ALA A 331 6.89 13.26 -20.38
CA ALA A 331 6.54 13.79 -21.68
C ALA A 331 7.68 14.68 -22.23
N ASP A 332 8.21 14.32 -23.37
CA ASP A 332 8.84 15.30 -24.25
C ASP A 332 7.79 16.31 -24.71
N ASN A 333 8.13 17.58 -24.74
CA ASN A 333 7.28 18.77 -24.86
C ASN A 333 6.22 18.77 -25.99
N THR A 334 6.03 17.67 -26.73
CA THR A 334 5.24 17.64 -27.97
C THR A 334 3.85 16.99 -27.84
N LYS A 335 3.61 16.12 -26.87
CA LYS A 335 2.28 15.47 -26.68
C LYS A 335 2.05 15.12 -25.21
N LYS A 336 1.17 15.85 -24.56
CA LYS A 336 0.61 15.43 -23.26
C LYS A 336 -0.32 14.24 -23.49
N PRO A 337 -0.15 13.10 -22.81
CA PRO A 337 -1.10 11.99 -22.90
C PRO A 337 -2.45 12.41 -22.31
N LYS A 338 -3.54 11.97 -22.94
CA LYS A 338 -4.89 12.23 -22.44
C LYS A 338 -5.18 11.55 -21.11
N ASP A 339 -4.63 10.35 -20.94
CA ASP A 339 -4.67 9.56 -19.71
C ASP A 339 -3.24 9.22 -19.29
N ILE A 340 -2.79 9.88 -18.23
CA ILE A 340 -1.42 9.77 -17.73
C ILE A 340 -1.16 8.41 -17.13
N PHE A 341 -2.09 7.91 -16.34
CA PHE A 341 -1.90 6.63 -15.65
C PHE A 341 -1.96 5.46 -16.61
N ALA A 342 -2.81 5.51 -17.64
CA ALA A 342 -2.78 4.53 -18.72
C ALA A 342 -1.44 4.58 -19.48
N TYR A 343 -0.93 5.78 -19.77
CA TYR A 343 0.40 5.95 -20.37
C TYR A 343 1.52 5.39 -19.49
N TRP A 344 1.49 5.61 -18.19
CA TRP A 344 2.49 5.05 -17.26
C TRP A 344 2.42 3.53 -17.18
N ARG A 345 1.22 2.96 -17.14
CA ARG A 345 1.03 1.49 -17.19
C ARG A 345 1.61 0.89 -18.47
N GLU A 346 1.40 1.54 -19.61
CA GLU A 346 1.98 1.09 -20.88
C GLU A 346 3.49 1.29 -20.90
N LEU A 347 3.99 2.41 -20.40
CA LEU A 347 5.43 2.66 -20.27
C LEU A 347 6.12 1.59 -19.41
N MET A 348 5.53 1.22 -18.27
CA MET A 348 6.05 0.15 -17.40
C MET A 348 6.08 -1.22 -18.09
N LYS A 349 5.11 -1.53 -18.97
CA LYS A 349 5.10 -2.79 -19.74
C LYS A 349 6.15 -2.81 -20.83
N THR A 350 6.37 -1.70 -21.49
CA THR A 350 7.23 -1.60 -22.67
C THR A 350 8.69 -1.33 -22.33
N THR A 351 8.95 -0.63 -21.22
CA THR A 351 10.33 -0.28 -20.83
C THR A 351 10.99 -1.43 -20.08
N LYS A 352 12.28 -1.67 -20.40
CA LYS A 352 13.15 -2.56 -19.62
C LYS A 352 13.91 -1.81 -18.53
N ASP A 353 13.78 -0.49 -18.48
CA ASP A 353 14.47 0.35 -17.49
C ASP A 353 13.77 0.27 -16.14
N LYS A 354 14.35 -0.51 -15.24
CA LYS A 354 13.87 -0.66 -13.87
C LYS A 354 13.78 0.68 -13.14
N THR A 355 14.61 1.65 -13.49
CA THR A 355 14.62 2.95 -12.79
C THR A 355 13.37 3.77 -13.06
N ILE A 356 12.75 3.63 -14.22
CA ILE A 356 11.49 4.27 -14.58
C ILE A 356 10.35 3.62 -13.77
N ASN A 357 10.33 2.29 -13.71
CA ASN A 357 9.32 1.56 -12.94
C ASN A 357 9.41 1.89 -11.44
N ASP A 358 10.61 1.89 -10.86
CA ASP A 358 10.83 2.26 -9.46
C ASP A 358 10.36 3.69 -9.19
N PHE A 359 10.56 4.61 -10.15
CA PHE A 359 10.14 6.00 -10.03
C PHE A 359 8.62 6.16 -10.09
N ILE A 360 7.95 5.49 -11.04
CA ILE A 360 6.49 5.48 -11.13
C ILE A 360 5.89 4.90 -9.85
N HIS A 361 6.39 3.75 -9.40
CA HIS A 361 5.94 3.11 -8.17
C HIS A 361 6.12 4.01 -6.94
N TRP A 362 7.22 4.75 -6.86
CA TRP A 362 7.44 5.69 -5.78
C TRP A 362 6.42 6.84 -5.81
N ILE A 363 6.15 7.44 -6.98
CA ILE A 363 5.18 8.53 -7.12
C ILE A 363 3.76 8.05 -6.75
N GLU A 364 3.33 6.92 -7.30
CA GLU A 364 2.02 6.34 -6.97
C GLU A 364 1.88 6.12 -5.47
N TRP A 365 2.96 5.62 -4.85
CA TRP A 365 2.98 5.36 -3.41
C TRP A 365 2.84 6.66 -2.59
N ILE A 366 3.63 7.70 -2.88
CA ILE A 366 3.56 8.95 -2.10
C ILE A 366 2.23 9.67 -2.28
N ILE A 367 1.69 9.72 -3.51
CA ILE A 367 0.40 10.38 -3.76
C ILE A 367 -0.71 9.63 -3.02
N SER A 368 -0.79 8.30 -3.14
CA SER A 368 -1.81 7.52 -2.43
C SER A 368 -1.71 7.66 -0.90
N HIS A 369 -0.49 7.69 -0.36
CA HIS A 369 -0.26 7.89 1.06
C HIS A 369 -0.70 9.28 1.53
N THR A 370 -0.27 10.31 0.81
CA THR A 370 -0.60 11.70 1.17
C THR A 370 -2.09 11.97 1.03
N LEU A 371 -2.74 11.51 -0.03
CA LEU A 371 -4.19 11.70 -0.22
C LEU A 371 -5.01 10.98 0.85
N LEU A 372 -4.63 9.74 1.21
CA LEU A 372 -5.28 9.04 2.33
C LEU A 372 -5.15 9.84 3.64
N ARG A 373 -3.94 10.30 3.98
CA ARG A 373 -3.72 11.07 5.21
C ARG A 373 -4.44 12.42 5.18
N THR A 374 -4.54 13.06 4.01
CA THR A 374 -5.31 14.29 3.84
C THR A 374 -6.82 14.03 4.00
N ALA A 375 -7.34 12.94 3.44
CA ALA A 375 -8.73 12.56 3.63
C ALA A 375 -9.06 12.25 5.11
N GLU A 376 -8.17 11.54 5.83
CA GLU A 376 -8.33 11.24 7.27
C GLU A 376 -8.34 12.50 8.15
N CYS A 377 -7.56 13.51 7.80
CA CYS A 377 -7.50 14.78 8.52
C CYS A 377 -8.64 15.72 8.13
N ASN A 378 -9.17 15.57 6.91
CA ASN A 378 -10.23 16.37 6.30
C ASN A 378 -10.09 17.88 6.61
N PRO A 379 -8.97 18.53 6.22
CA PRO A 379 -8.77 19.95 6.48
C PRO A 379 -9.77 20.78 5.69
N GLU A 380 -10.22 21.89 6.27
CA GLU A 380 -11.13 22.84 5.61
C GLU A 380 -10.45 23.44 4.35
N GLY A 381 -11.25 23.80 3.37
CA GLY A 381 -10.81 24.51 2.16
C GLY A 381 -10.27 23.62 1.02
N LEU A 382 -10.33 22.30 1.14
CA LEU A 382 -9.89 21.38 0.08
C LEU A 382 -11.02 20.79 -0.78
N ASP A 383 -12.27 21.26 -0.63
CA ASP A 383 -13.39 20.69 -1.38
C ASP A 383 -13.19 20.85 -2.89
N ASP A 384 -12.72 22.00 -3.36
CA ASP A 384 -12.45 22.22 -4.78
C ASP A 384 -11.39 21.29 -5.33
N PHE A 385 -10.31 21.05 -4.59
CA PHE A 385 -9.28 20.08 -4.98
C PHE A 385 -9.86 18.67 -5.07
N TRP A 386 -10.62 18.25 -4.05
CA TRP A 386 -11.19 16.91 -4.01
C TRP A 386 -12.17 16.66 -5.16
N LEU A 387 -13.04 17.63 -5.46
CA LEU A 387 -14.06 17.50 -6.51
C LEU A 387 -13.45 17.53 -7.92
N ASN A 388 -12.38 18.27 -8.12
CA ASN A 388 -11.78 18.45 -9.45
C ASN A 388 -10.64 17.48 -9.75
N GLU A 389 -9.83 17.10 -8.76
CA GLU A 389 -8.62 16.29 -8.99
C GLU A 389 -8.47 15.10 -8.02
N GLY A 390 -8.71 15.30 -6.73
CA GLY A 390 -8.38 14.31 -5.69
C GLY A 390 -9.09 12.97 -5.87
N ALA A 391 -10.41 12.99 -6.14
CA ALA A 391 -11.18 11.78 -6.42
C ALA A 391 -10.67 11.05 -7.67
N ALA A 392 -10.41 11.79 -8.75
CA ALA A 392 -9.90 11.23 -10.00
C ALA A 392 -8.48 10.64 -9.83
N LEU A 393 -7.61 11.29 -9.04
CA LEU A 393 -6.28 10.75 -8.70
C LEU A 393 -6.41 9.43 -7.96
N LEU A 394 -7.23 9.34 -6.92
CA LEU A 394 -7.45 8.11 -6.18
C LEU A 394 -8.03 6.99 -7.05
N LEU A 395 -9.02 7.29 -7.90
CA LEU A 395 -9.59 6.32 -8.85
C LEU A 395 -8.54 5.76 -9.81
N ASN A 396 -7.66 6.61 -10.33
CA ASN A 396 -6.58 6.16 -11.20
C ASN A 396 -5.55 5.31 -10.47
N LEU A 397 -5.19 5.69 -9.23
CA LEU A 397 -4.26 4.93 -8.39
C LEU A 397 -4.80 3.56 -7.96
N MET A 398 -6.12 3.37 -7.91
CA MET A 398 -6.73 2.06 -7.70
C MET A 398 -6.45 1.07 -8.84
N GLN A 399 -5.97 1.53 -9.99
CA GLN A 399 -5.53 0.69 -11.11
C GLN A 399 -4.01 0.44 -11.12
N SER A 400 -3.28 0.88 -10.10
CA SER A 400 -1.84 0.62 -9.94
C SER A 400 -1.54 -0.87 -9.89
N SER A 401 -0.33 -1.26 -10.32
CA SER A 401 0.18 -2.62 -10.12
C SER A 401 0.56 -2.92 -8.67
N GLN A 402 0.68 -1.90 -7.84
CA GLN A 402 1.02 -2.02 -6.42
C GLN A 402 -0.26 -2.22 -5.58
N GLU A 403 -0.39 -3.37 -4.95
CA GLU A 403 -1.57 -3.71 -4.15
C GLU A 403 -1.81 -2.76 -2.97
N ASP A 404 -0.75 -2.31 -2.31
CA ASP A 404 -0.84 -1.38 -1.19
C ASP A 404 -1.26 0.03 -1.64
N VAL A 405 -0.93 0.44 -2.86
CA VAL A 405 -1.44 1.67 -3.47
C VAL A 405 -2.93 1.55 -3.77
N GLN A 406 -3.36 0.43 -4.37
CA GLN A 406 -4.79 0.18 -4.64
C GLN A 406 -5.63 0.22 -3.36
N GLU A 407 -5.19 -0.48 -2.31
CA GLU A 407 -5.91 -0.54 -1.04
C GLU A 407 -5.97 0.82 -0.35
N ARG A 408 -4.85 1.57 -0.29
CA ARG A 408 -4.83 2.92 0.25
C ARG A 408 -5.73 3.89 -0.52
N SER A 409 -5.73 3.80 -1.84
CA SER A 409 -6.58 4.65 -2.67
C SER A 409 -8.06 4.35 -2.48
N ALA A 410 -8.43 3.06 -2.35
CA ALA A 410 -9.80 2.67 -2.02
C ALA A 410 -10.22 3.15 -0.62
N THR A 411 -9.33 3.03 0.37
CA THR A 411 -9.58 3.55 1.72
C THR A 411 -9.70 5.07 1.71
N GLY A 412 -8.85 5.76 0.96
CA GLY A 412 -8.90 7.22 0.80
C GLY A 412 -10.22 7.70 0.19
N LEU A 413 -10.72 7.01 -0.85
CA LEU A 413 -12.03 7.30 -1.43
C LEU A 413 -13.18 7.04 -0.44
N ALA A 414 -13.12 5.93 0.32
CA ALA A 414 -14.13 5.64 1.33
C ALA A 414 -14.16 6.74 2.41
N THR A 415 -13.00 7.15 2.90
CA THR A 415 -12.86 8.22 3.90
C THR A 415 -13.30 9.59 3.34
N PHE A 416 -13.04 9.84 2.06
CA PHE A 416 -13.45 11.08 1.39
C PHE A 416 -14.97 11.19 1.23
N VAL A 417 -15.66 10.11 0.86
CA VAL A 417 -17.11 10.11 0.60
C VAL A 417 -17.91 10.14 1.89
N VAL A 418 -17.45 9.47 2.95
CA VAL A 418 -18.13 9.37 4.24
C VAL A 418 -17.68 10.49 5.18
N VAL A 419 -18.57 11.44 5.46
CA VAL A 419 -18.27 12.61 6.29
C VAL A 419 -18.37 12.31 7.78
N ASP A 420 -19.27 11.39 8.16
CA ASP A 420 -19.50 11.00 9.56
C ASP A 420 -19.63 9.49 9.68
N ASP A 421 -18.62 8.87 10.29
CA ASP A 421 -18.58 7.42 10.50
C ASP A 421 -19.69 6.92 11.45
N GLU A 422 -20.15 7.75 12.41
CA GLU A 422 -21.14 7.34 13.41
C GLU A 422 -22.54 7.24 12.78
N ASN A 423 -22.87 8.13 11.85
CA ASN A 423 -24.17 8.19 11.21
C ASN A 423 -24.16 7.70 9.75
N ALA A 424 -23.00 7.25 9.26
CA ALA A 424 -22.77 6.88 7.85
C ALA A 424 -23.28 7.95 6.87
N SER A 425 -23.16 9.24 7.25
CA SER A 425 -23.60 10.34 6.41
C SER A 425 -22.64 10.53 5.23
N ILE A 426 -23.21 10.68 4.05
CA ILE A 426 -22.50 10.75 2.78
C ILE A 426 -22.59 12.18 2.28
N ASP A 427 -21.45 12.72 1.83
CA ASP A 427 -21.45 13.96 1.07
C ASP A 427 -21.86 13.69 -0.39
N CYS A 428 -22.97 14.30 -0.79
CA CYS A 428 -23.56 14.08 -2.10
C CYS A 428 -22.65 14.56 -3.26
N GLY A 429 -21.99 15.70 -3.10
CA GLY A 429 -21.09 16.25 -4.12
C GLY A 429 -19.84 15.37 -4.30
N ARG A 430 -19.30 14.87 -3.20
CA ARG A 430 -18.14 13.96 -3.20
C ARG A 430 -18.49 12.60 -3.82
N ALA A 431 -19.67 12.06 -3.51
CA ALA A 431 -20.16 10.83 -4.12
C ALA A 431 -20.38 10.99 -5.65
N GLU A 432 -20.93 12.12 -6.09
CA GLU A 432 -21.11 12.43 -7.50
C GLU A 432 -19.76 12.54 -8.25
N ALA A 433 -18.75 13.16 -7.64
CA ALA A 433 -17.42 13.24 -8.22
C ALA A 433 -16.81 11.85 -8.49
N VAL A 434 -16.96 10.92 -7.54
CA VAL A 434 -16.52 9.52 -7.72
C VAL A 434 -17.29 8.80 -8.84
N MET A 435 -18.60 9.08 -8.98
CA MET A 435 -19.44 8.46 -10.01
C MET A 435 -19.12 8.97 -11.42
N LYS A 436 -18.84 10.26 -11.57
CA LYS A 436 -18.64 10.95 -12.84
C LYS A 436 -17.47 10.37 -13.66
N ASP A 437 -16.40 9.95 -13.02
CA ASP A 437 -15.19 9.44 -13.68
C ASP A 437 -15.19 7.90 -13.88
N GLY A 438 -16.36 7.26 -13.86
CA GLY A 438 -16.51 5.83 -14.05
C GLY A 438 -16.11 5.01 -12.82
N GLY A 439 -16.00 5.66 -11.66
CA GLY A 439 -15.58 5.05 -10.40
C GLY A 439 -16.44 3.89 -9.95
N ILE A 440 -17.77 3.94 -10.20
CA ILE A 440 -18.68 2.83 -9.85
C ILE A 440 -18.24 1.51 -10.52
N ARG A 441 -17.92 1.54 -11.81
CA ARG A 441 -17.49 0.34 -12.53
C ARG A 441 -16.22 -0.24 -11.92
N LEU A 442 -15.23 0.62 -11.67
CA LEU A 442 -13.97 0.23 -11.07
C LEU A 442 -14.16 -0.33 -9.66
N LEU A 443 -14.97 0.33 -8.83
CA LEU A 443 -15.29 -0.12 -7.48
C LEU A 443 -16.01 -1.48 -7.48
N LEU A 444 -16.95 -1.70 -8.40
CA LEU A 444 -17.62 -2.99 -8.56
C LEU A 444 -16.67 -4.10 -9.02
N GLU A 445 -15.69 -3.79 -9.88
CA GLU A 445 -14.64 -4.74 -10.27
C GLU A 445 -13.75 -5.08 -9.06
N LEU A 446 -13.37 -4.10 -8.26
CA LEU A 446 -12.55 -4.30 -7.07
C LEU A 446 -13.32 -5.00 -5.92
N ALA A 447 -14.62 -4.78 -5.81
CA ALA A 447 -15.48 -5.50 -4.86
C ALA A 447 -15.55 -7.01 -5.16
N LYS A 448 -15.21 -7.43 -6.37
CA LYS A 448 -15.06 -8.85 -6.75
C LYS A 448 -13.65 -9.38 -6.52
N SER A 449 -12.73 -8.55 -6.05
CA SER A 449 -11.37 -8.97 -5.75
C SER A 449 -11.35 -10.08 -4.69
N TRP A 450 -10.44 -11.03 -4.84
CA TRP A 450 -10.18 -12.04 -3.82
C TRP A 450 -9.49 -11.48 -2.55
N ARG A 451 -9.02 -10.23 -2.59
CA ARG A 451 -8.39 -9.53 -1.47
C ARG A 451 -9.45 -8.89 -0.59
N GLU A 452 -9.64 -9.42 0.61
CA GLU A 452 -10.70 -9.01 1.54
C GLU A 452 -10.64 -7.53 1.92
N GLY A 453 -9.43 -6.97 2.13
CA GLY A 453 -9.24 -5.55 2.46
C GLY A 453 -9.76 -4.64 1.34
N LEU A 454 -9.32 -4.88 0.10
CA LEU A 454 -9.74 -4.11 -1.06
C LEU A 454 -11.23 -4.30 -1.36
N GLN A 455 -11.74 -5.53 -1.26
CA GLN A 455 -13.15 -5.84 -1.40
C GLN A 455 -14.01 -5.07 -0.40
N SER A 456 -13.58 -5.04 0.88
CA SER A 456 -14.29 -4.32 1.95
C SER A 456 -14.34 -2.82 1.69
N GLU A 457 -13.22 -2.19 1.36
CA GLU A 457 -13.18 -0.74 1.10
C GLU A 457 -13.97 -0.38 -0.17
N ALA A 458 -13.82 -1.14 -1.25
CA ALA A 458 -14.60 -0.94 -2.48
C ALA A 458 -16.11 -1.10 -2.22
N ALA A 459 -16.52 -2.07 -1.40
CA ALA A 459 -17.92 -2.27 -1.05
C ALA A 459 -18.49 -1.10 -0.22
N LYS A 460 -17.71 -0.53 0.69
CA LYS A 460 -18.12 0.66 1.47
C LYS A 460 -18.41 1.84 0.55
N VAL A 461 -17.50 2.18 -0.35
CA VAL A 461 -17.69 3.28 -1.31
C VAL A 461 -18.89 3.01 -2.22
N THR A 462 -19.01 1.77 -2.74
CA THR A 462 -20.11 1.38 -3.62
C THR A 462 -21.46 1.49 -2.92
N SER A 463 -21.58 0.97 -1.70
CA SER A 463 -22.84 1.03 -0.94
C SER A 463 -23.23 2.48 -0.66
N SER A 464 -22.28 3.31 -0.24
CA SER A 464 -22.48 4.72 0.01
C SER A 464 -22.96 5.46 -1.24
N SER A 465 -22.32 5.24 -2.38
CA SER A 465 -22.69 5.87 -3.66
C SER A 465 -24.03 5.37 -4.21
N PHE A 466 -24.38 4.09 -3.98
CA PHE A 466 -25.62 3.48 -4.47
C PHE A 466 -26.87 3.96 -3.72
N PHE A 467 -26.77 4.17 -2.40
CA PHE A 467 -27.86 4.77 -1.61
C PHE A 467 -28.19 6.17 -2.09
N PHE A 468 -27.19 6.92 -2.55
CA PHE A 468 -27.38 8.24 -3.13
C PHE A 468 -28.14 8.18 -4.47
N CYS A 469 -27.75 7.31 -5.40
CA CYS A 469 -28.46 7.14 -6.67
C CYS A 469 -29.93 6.73 -6.48
N LEU A 470 -30.23 5.83 -5.55
CA LEU A 470 -31.59 5.42 -5.24
C LEU A 470 -32.43 6.58 -4.66
N SER A 471 -31.84 7.42 -3.81
CA SER A 471 -32.54 8.60 -3.26
C SER A 471 -32.90 9.62 -4.33
N PHE A 472 -32.04 9.81 -5.34
CA PHE A 472 -32.31 10.71 -6.47
C PHE A 472 -33.41 10.16 -7.40
N PHE A 473 -33.38 8.86 -7.68
CA PHE A 473 -34.42 8.21 -8.50
C PHE A 473 -35.80 8.18 -7.82
N ILE A 474 -35.85 8.16 -6.49
CA ILE A 474 -37.12 8.16 -5.73
C ILE A 474 -37.69 9.60 -5.61
N LEU A 475 -36.88 10.64 -5.73
CA LEU A 475 -37.32 12.04 -5.65
C LEU A 475 -37.71 12.64 -7.02
N GLU A 476 -37.43 11.95 -8.14
CA GLU A 476 -37.88 12.34 -9.48
C GLU A 476 -39.14 11.59 -9.95
N PHE A 477 -39.70 10.70 -9.12
CA PHE A 477 -41.01 10.07 -9.30
C PHE A 477 -41.94 10.46 -8.15
#